data_19da11bb536631f6466ffb41ce738b7b
#
_entry.id   19da11bb536631f6466ffb41ce738b7b
#
_cell.length_a   1.000
_cell.length_b   1.000
_cell.length_c   1.000
_cell.angle_alpha   90.00
_cell.angle_beta   90.00
_cell.angle_gamma   90.00
#
_symmetry.space_group_name_H-M   'P 1'
#
loop_
_entity.id
_entity.type
_entity.pdbx_description
1 polymer ?
#
loop_
_entity_poly.entity_id
_entity_poly.type
_entity_poly.pdbx_seq_one_letter_code
_entity_poly.pdbx_strand_id
1 'polypeptide(L)'
;MRRARLRPAVDGVPEHRLSSLFRFSRLKARWAHRQACLCSRSAFALYEVLLGLLIFAVGIIALGRAVNNCMNASALSTDDARVREILANRMVEIETTPGQPDKAKESKIDTGFGIVKLVQKAAPQEMKEEDGSELTGIIRVTLTANWTRGGAGQSKAIAFYVYRL
;
A
#
# COMPACT_ATOMS: atom_id res chain seq x y z
N MET A 1 -17.27 38.56 21.51
CA MET A 1 -16.53 37.59 20.70
C MET A 1 -17.42 37.09 19.57
N ARG A 2 -17.27 37.65 18.36
CA ARG A 2 -18.09 37.33 17.16
C ARG A 2 -17.36 36.30 16.31
N ARG A 3 -17.94 35.11 16.14
CA ARG A 3 -17.45 34.09 15.21
C ARG A 3 -17.92 34.45 13.78
N ALA A 4 -16.98 34.81 12.92
CA ALA A 4 -17.20 34.98 11.50
C ALA A 4 -17.29 33.59 10.83
N ARG A 5 -18.44 33.29 10.20
CA ARG A 5 -18.63 32.14 9.32
C ARG A 5 -18.21 32.55 7.90
N LEU A 6 -17.13 31.99 7.41
CA LEU A 6 -16.76 32.03 6.01
C LEU A 6 -17.61 31.03 5.22
N ARG A 7 -18.41 31.52 4.30
CA ARG A 7 -19.09 30.72 3.27
C ARG A 7 -18.13 30.59 2.07
N PRO A 8 -17.92 29.41 1.47
CA PRO A 8 -17.28 29.33 0.18
C PRO A 8 -18.27 29.72 -0.92
N ALA A 9 -17.83 30.62 -1.81
CA ALA A 9 -18.52 30.98 -3.04
C ALA A 9 -18.40 29.78 -4.00
N VAL A 10 -19.53 29.36 -4.55
CA VAL A 10 -19.60 28.39 -5.66
C VAL A 10 -19.75 29.23 -6.91
N ASP A 11 -18.64 29.40 -7.63
CA ASP A 11 -18.64 30.07 -8.93
C ASP A 11 -19.13 29.12 -10.01
N GLY A 12 -19.99 29.72 -10.86
CA GLY A 12 -20.79 29.07 -11.89
C GLY A 12 -19.98 28.41 -13.00
N VAL A 13 -20.46 27.24 -13.39
CA VAL A 13 -20.08 26.54 -14.60
C VAL A 13 -20.97 27.06 -15.74
N PRO A 14 -20.45 27.58 -16.86
CA PRO A 14 -21.25 27.99 -18.00
C PRO A 14 -21.75 26.76 -18.77
N GLU A 15 -23.08 26.65 -18.87
CA GLU A 15 -23.76 25.75 -19.81
C GLU A 15 -23.46 26.17 -21.24
N HIS A 16 -22.53 25.53 -21.91
CA HIS A 16 -22.37 25.62 -23.35
C HIS A 16 -23.33 24.67 -24.05
N ARG A 17 -24.37 25.33 -24.62
CA ARG A 17 -25.19 24.88 -25.72
C ARG A 17 -24.46 23.96 -26.69
N LEU A 18 -24.84 22.70 -26.73
CA LEU A 18 -24.60 21.80 -27.86
C LEU A 18 -25.96 21.44 -28.47
N SER A 19 -26.55 22.42 -29.17
CA SER A 19 -27.62 22.20 -30.10
C SER A 19 -27.09 22.55 -31.48
N SER A 20 -26.71 21.56 -32.25
CA SER A 20 -26.90 21.55 -33.71
C SER A 20 -26.12 20.38 -34.34
N LEU A 21 -26.76 19.81 -35.37
CA LEU A 21 -26.18 18.96 -36.39
C LEU A 21 -26.31 17.43 -36.18
N PHE A 22 -27.55 16.95 -36.17
CA PHE A 22 -27.81 15.67 -36.83
C PHE A 22 -28.93 15.87 -37.86
N ARG A 23 -28.55 16.46 -39.00
CA ARG A 23 -29.33 16.40 -40.23
C ARG A 23 -29.05 15.04 -40.89
N PHE A 24 -29.85 14.05 -40.59
CA PHE A 24 -29.85 12.80 -41.33
C PHE A 24 -30.55 13.05 -42.68
N SER A 25 -29.73 13.28 -43.70
CA SER A 25 -30.15 13.25 -45.09
C SER A 25 -30.53 11.82 -45.47
N ARG A 26 -31.81 11.70 -45.85
CA ARG A 26 -32.37 10.49 -46.45
C ARG A 26 -31.65 10.20 -47.77
N LEU A 27 -30.79 9.24 -47.82
CA LEU A 27 -30.35 8.59 -49.06
C LEU A 27 -31.04 7.24 -49.17
N LYS A 28 -32.16 7.28 -49.91
CA LYS A 28 -32.78 6.08 -50.48
C LYS A 28 -31.84 5.55 -51.56
N ALA A 29 -30.99 4.60 -51.26
CA ALA A 29 -30.28 3.81 -52.25
C ALA A 29 -30.96 2.47 -52.36
N ARG A 30 -31.64 2.30 -53.52
CA ARG A 30 -32.14 1.03 -54.08
C ARG A 30 -30.94 0.10 -54.28
N TRP A 31 -30.83 -0.93 -53.49
CA TRP A 31 -29.94 -2.04 -53.78
C TRP A 31 -30.74 -3.28 -54.13
N ALA A 32 -30.75 -3.51 -55.46
CA ALA A 32 -31.24 -4.70 -56.08
C ALA A 32 -30.45 -5.93 -55.64
N HIS A 33 -31.19 -7.00 -55.49
CA HIS A 33 -30.81 -8.40 -55.48
C HIS A 33 -29.38 -8.71 -55.92
N ARG A 34 -28.59 -9.29 -55.02
CA ARG A 34 -27.70 -10.41 -55.33
C ARG A 34 -27.70 -11.37 -54.16
N GLN A 35 -28.46 -12.45 -54.32
CA GLN A 35 -28.25 -13.70 -53.60
C GLN A 35 -26.90 -14.27 -54.04
N ALA A 36 -25.89 -14.19 -53.20
CA ALA A 36 -24.67 -14.94 -53.38
C ALA A 36 -24.02 -15.21 -51.99
N CYS A 37 -23.88 -16.49 -51.68
CA CYS A 37 -23.02 -17.12 -50.69
C CYS A 37 -23.40 -16.93 -49.21
N LEU A 38 -24.34 -17.74 -48.74
CA LEU A 38 -24.67 -18.01 -47.34
C LEU A 38 -23.69 -18.94 -46.62
N CYS A 39 -22.52 -19.27 -47.16
CA CYS A 39 -21.59 -20.22 -46.55
C CYS A 39 -20.45 -19.60 -45.75
N SER A 40 -20.27 -18.28 -45.76
CA SER A 40 -19.14 -17.64 -45.04
C SER A 40 -19.47 -17.09 -43.65
N ARG A 41 -20.76 -17.02 -43.29
CA ARG A 41 -21.19 -16.40 -41.99
C ARG A 41 -20.97 -17.31 -40.79
N SER A 42 -21.02 -18.61 -40.94
CA SER A 42 -20.90 -19.55 -39.79
C SER A 42 -19.48 -19.68 -39.26
N ALA A 43 -18.47 -19.60 -40.13
CA ALA A 43 -17.08 -19.64 -39.68
C ALA A 43 -16.65 -18.36 -38.94
N PHE A 44 -17.19 -17.23 -39.33
CA PHE A 44 -16.91 -15.94 -38.68
C PHE A 44 -17.51 -15.87 -37.26
N ALA A 45 -18.75 -16.37 -37.09
CA ALA A 45 -19.41 -16.45 -35.80
C ALA A 45 -18.68 -17.35 -34.82
N LEU A 46 -18.12 -18.46 -35.28
CA LEU A 46 -17.39 -19.42 -34.46
C LEU A 46 -16.05 -18.83 -33.98
N TYR A 47 -15.36 -18.10 -34.84
CA TYR A 47 -14.13 -17.39 -34.49
C TYR A 47 -14.38 -16.28 -33.46
N GLU A 48 -15.47 -15.53 -33.57
CA GLU A 48 -15.85 -14.47 -32.62
C GLU A 48 -16.12 -15.03 -31.22
N VAL A 49 -16.83 -16.16 -31.14
CA VAL A 49 -17.08 -16.85 -29.87
C VAL A 49 -15.77 -17.35 -29.25
N LEU A 50 -14.88 -17.94 -30.04
CA LEU A 50 -13.57 -18.40 -29.57
C LEU A 50 -12.72 -17.23 -29.04
N LEU A 51 -12.70 -16.11 -29.78
CA LEU A 51 -11.99 -14.91 -29.36
C LEU A 51 -12.58 -14.34 -28.07
N GLY A 52 -13.91 -14.29 -27.96
CA GLY A 52 -14.59 -13.84 -26.74
C GLY A 52 -14.26 -14.72 -25.54
N LEU A 53 -14.27 -16.05 -25.71
CA LEU A 53 -13.89 -16.98 -24.65
C LEU A 53 -12.41 -16.83 -24.24
N LEU A 54 -11.52 -16.58 -25.18
CA LEU A 54 -10.09 -16.36 -24.91
C LEU A 54 -9.89 -15.10 -24.07
N ILE A 55 -10.50 -13.98 -24.45
CA ILE A 55 -10.42 -12.72 -23.71
C ILE A 55 -11.01 -12.90 -22.30
N PHE A 56 -12.15 -13.60 -22.19
CA PHE A 56 -12.78 -13.88 -20.92
C PHE A 56 -11.90 -14.74 -20.00
N ALA A 57 -11.28 -15.81 -20.54
CA ALA A 57 -10.37 -16.66 -19.79
C ALA A 57 -9.16 -15.88 -19.25
N VAL A 58 -8.54 -15.03 -20.09
CA VAL A 58 -7.43 -14.17 -19.68
C VAL A 58 -7.88 -13.19 -18.59
N GLY A 59 -9.08 -12.63 -18.73
CA GLY A 59 -9.68 -11.72 -17.73
C GLY A 59 -9.86 -12.40 -16.37
N ILE A 60 -10.37 -13.62 -16.32
CA ILE A 60 -10.52 -14.39 -15.07
C ILE A 60 -9.16 -14.66 -14.41
N ILE A 61 -8.16 -15.07 -15.20
CA ILE A 61 -6.82 -15.33 -14.66
C ILE A 61 -6.20 -14.05 -14.10
N ALA A 62 -6.33 -12.94 -14.81
CA ALA A 62 -5.83 -11.64 -14.35
C ALA A 62 -6.51 -11.19 -13.05
N LEU A 63 -7.83 -11.33 -12.95
CA LEU A 63 -8.60 -11.01 -11.75
C LEU A 63 -8.18 -11.89 -10.56
N GLY A 64 -8.04 -13.20 -10.77
CA GLY A 64 -7.59 -14.13 -9.74
C GLY A 64 -6.21 -13.77 -9.18
N ARG A 65 -5.27 -13.38 -10.05
CA ARG A 65 -3.95 -12.89 -9.62
C ARG A 65 -4.05 -11.57 -8.84
N ALA A 66 -4.88 -10.64 -9.28
CA ALA A 66 -5.06 -9.36 -8.61
C ALA A 66 -5.62 -9.55 -7.19
N VAL A 67 -6.66 -10.39 -7.02
CA VAL A 67 -7.23 -10.72 -5.71
C VAL A 67 -6.19 -11.36 -4.79
N ASN A 68 -5.43 -12.34 -5.29
CA ASN A 68 -4.40 -13.02 -4.50
C ASN A 68 -3.30 -12.04 -4.05
N ASN A 69 -2.85 -11.15 -4.93
CA ASN A 69 -1.88 -10.11 -4.59
C ASN A 69 -2.43 -9.15 -3.52
N CYS A 70 -3.71 -8.76 -3.62
CA CYS A 70 -4.36 -7.89 -2.65
C CYS A 70 -4.46 -8.56 -1.26
N MET A 71 -4.83 -9.84 -1.21
CA MET A 71 -4.88 -10.61 0.03
C MET A 71 -3.49 -10.72 0.69
N ASN A 72 -2.45 -11.00 -0.10
CA ASN A 72 -1.08 -11.08 0.39
C ASN A 72 -0.59 -9.73 0.91
N ALA A 73 -0.88 -8.62 0.22
CA ALA A 73 -0.52 -7.27 0.64
C ALA A 73 -1.25 -6.88 1.94
N SER A 74 -2.53 -7.18 2.07
CA SER A 74 -3.33 -6.93 3.28
C SER A 74 -2.77 -7.69 4.48
N ALA A 75 -2.45 -8.97 4.29
CA ALA A 75 -1.89 -9.79 5.34
C ALA A 75 -0.49 -9.30 5.77
N LEU A 76 0.36 -8.87 4.83
CA LEU A 76 1.67 -8.29 5.13
C LEU A 76 1.54 -6.98 5.93
N SER A 77 0.58 -6.13 5.57
CA SER A 77 0.29 -4.89 6.28
C SER A 77 -0.13 -5.13 7.74
N THR A 78 -0.91 -6.17 7.99
CA THR A 78 -1.35 -6.54 9.34
C THR A 78 -0.18 -7.00 10.21
N ASP A 79 0.72 -7.83 9.66
CA ASP A 79 1.91 -8.27 10.39
C ASP A 79 2.85 -7.10 10.68
N ASP A 80 3.06 -6.22 9.70
CA ASP A 80 3.89 -5.02 9.88
C ASP A 80 3.33 -4.09 10.96
N ALA A 81 2.01 -3.94 11.05
CA ALA A 81 1.35 -3.17 12.09
C ALA A 81 1.59 -3.78 13.49
N ARG A 82 1.47 -5.09 13.64
CA ARG A 82 1.75 -5.78 14.91
C ARG A 82 3.22 -5.67 15.32
N VAL A 83 4.14 -5.81 14.36
CA VAL A 83 5.58 -5.64 14.64
C VAL A 83 5.89 -4.21 15.08
N ARG A 84 5.25 -3.21 14.48
CA ARG A 84 5.38 -1.80 14.94
C ARG A 84 4.90 -1.63 16.38
N GLU A 85 3.79 -2.22 16.72
CA GLU A 85 3.25 -2.18 18.09
C GLU A 85 4.24 -2.81 19.09
N ILE A 86 4.81 -3.97 18.78
CA ILE A 86 5.82 -4.62 19.61
C ILE A 86 7.04 -3.72 19.81
N LEU A 87 7.54 -3.11 18.72
CA LEU A 87 8.67 -2.20 18.78
C LEU A 87 8.35 -0.95 19.60
N ALA A 88 7.14 -0.37 19.43
CA ALA A 88 6.69 0.79 20.18
C ALA A 88 6.55 0.49 21.68
N ASN A 89 5.93 -0.63 22.03
CA ASN A 89 5.80 -1.06 23.44
C ASN A 89 7.17 -1.27 24.10
N ARG A 90 8.10 -1.87 23.35
CA ARG A 90 9.47 -2.05 23.87
C ARG A 90 10.23 -0.74 24.02
N MET A 91 10.03 0.20 23.10
CA MET A 91 10.60 1.55 23.19
C MET A 91 10.11 2.25 24.46
N VAL A 92 8.79 2.27 24.71
CA VAL A 92 8.21 2.87 25.92
C VAL A 92 8.73 2.18 27.19
N GLU A 93 8.85 0.86 27.19
CA GLU A 93 9.40 0.12 28.33
C GLU A 93 10.85 0.57 28.64
N ILE A 94 11.69 0.74 27.62
CA ILE A 94 13.07 1.21 27.79
C ILE A 94 13.11 2.65 28.26
N GLU A 95 12.23 3.52 27.76
CA GLU A 95 12.16 4.92 28.15
C GLU A 95 11.70 5.10 29.60
N THR A 96 10.76 4.27 30.06
CA THR A 96 10.18 4.35 31.41
C THR A 96 11.00 3.61 32.47
N THR A 97 11.80 2.62 32.07
CA THR A 97 12.63 1.86 33.02
C THR A 97 13.82 2.70 33.47
N PRO A 98 14.00 2.95 34.78
CA PRO A 98 15.14 3.70 35.28
C PRO A 98 16.44 2.89 35.10
N GLY A 99 17.56 3.60 34.88
CA GLY A 99 18.88 3.00 34.68
C GLY A 99 19.32 2.96 33.23
N GLN A 100 20.52 2.43 32.99
CA GLN A 100 21.06 2.32 31.65
C GLN A 100 20.40 1.15 30.89
N PRO A 101 20.02 1.34 29.61
CA PRO A 101 19.47 0.25 28.81
C PRO A 101 20.51 -0.83 28.57
N ASP A 102 20.08 -2.09 28.53
CA ASP A 102 20.95 -3.24 28.26
C ASP A 102 21.70 -3.04 26.94
N LYS A 103 23.02 -3.19 26.94
CA LYS A 103 23.90 -3.02 25.76
C LYS A 103 23.49 -3.95 24.61
N ALA A 104 23.10 -5.18 24.94
CA ALA A 104 22.58 -6.14 23.98
C ALA A 104 21.59 -7.08 24.68
N LYS A 105 20.37 -7.17 24.13
CA LYS A 105 19.32 -8.05 24.62
C LYS A 105 18.57 -8.67 23.45
N GLU A 106 18.39 -9.98 23.49
CA GLU A 106 17.56 -10.69 22.52
C GLU A 106 16.35 -11.26 23.23
N SER A 107 15.16 -11.11 22.62
CA SER A 107 13.94 -11.74 23.09
C SER A 107 13.17 -12.34 21.93
N LYS A 108 12.44 -13.41 22.19
CA LYS A 108 11.56 -14.05 21.21
C LYS A 108 10.13 -13.84 21.68
N ILE A 109 9.29 -13.33 20.79
CA ILE A 109 7.88 -13.03 21.06
C ILE A 109 7.06 -13.86 20.08
N ASP A 110 6.14 -14.67 20.60
CA ASP A 110 5.16 -15.36 19.77
C ASP A 110 3.98 -14.43 19.51
N THR A 111 3.70 -14.23 18.25
CA THR A 111 2.68 -13.25 17.79
C THR A 111 1.45 -13.90 17.15
N GLY A 112 1.39 -15.25 17.14
CA GLY A 112 0.33 -16.01 16.48
C GLY A 112 0.48 -16.13 14.95
N PHE A 113 1.25 -15.26 14.30
CA PHE A 113 1.65 -15.41 12.89
C PHE A 113 3.08 -15.92 12.73
N GLY A 114 3.81 -16.07 13.83
CA GLY A 114 5.17 -16.57 13.88
C GLY A 114 5.96 -16.00 15.04
N ILE A 115 7.19 -16.47 15.17
CA ILE A 115 8.12 -16.00 16.21
C ILE A 115 8.83 -14.75 15.69
N VAL A 116 8.66 -13.63 16.39
CA VAL A 116 9.40 -12.39 16.15
C VAL A 116 10.62 -12.38 17.07
N LYS A 117 11.82 -12.35 16.49
CA LYS A 117 13.08 -12.17 17.21
C LYS A 117 13.38 -10.69 17.34
N LEU A 118 13.30 -10.17 18.55
CA LEU A 118 13.62 -8.79 18.88
C LEU A 118 15.06 -8.70 19.37
N VAL A 119 15.86 -7.85 18.72
CA VAL A 119 17.25 -7.59 19.08
C VAL A 119 17.38 -6.12 19.47
N GLN A 120 17.79 -5.88 20.71
CA GLN A 120 18.12 -4.56 21.24
C GLN A 120 19.62 -4.37 21.20
N LYS A 121 20.07 -3.20 20.73
CA LYS A 121 21.45 -2.75 20.83
C LYS A 121 21.47 -1.33 21.38
N ALA A 122 22.25 -1.09 22.42
CA ALA A 122 22.45 0.24 22.98
C ALA A 122 23.93 0.61 22.94
N ALA A 123 24.23 1.79 22.43
CA ALA A 123 25.58 2.32 22.36
C ALA A 123 25.58 3.79 22.84
N PRO A 124 26.59 4.22 23.59
CA PRO A 124 26.75 5.62 23.91
C PRO A 124 26.95 6.43 22.62
N GLN A 125 26.36 7.59 22.56
CA GLN A 125 26.48 8.50 21.43
C GLN A 125 27.05 9.82 21.91
N GLU A 126 28.20 10.18 21.40
CA GLU A 126 28.78 11.50 21.63
C GLU A 126 28.07 12.51 20.71
N MET A 127 27.50 13.51 21.30
CA MET A 127 26.91 14.65 20.58
C MET A 127 27.60 15.93 21.06
N LYS A 128 27.83 16.86 20.12
CA LYS A 128 28.36 18.19 20.41
C LYS A 128 27.27 19.20 20.18
N GLU A 129 27.16 20.12 21.12
CA GLU A 129 26.30 21.30 20.99
C GLU A 129 26.93 22.30 20.02
N GLU A 130 26.16 23.25 19.54
CA GLU A 130 26.62 24.26 18.57
C GLU A 130 27.74 25.16 19.14
N ASP A 131 27.82 25.27 20.44
CA ASP A 131 28.88 25.97 21.19
C ASP A 131 30.15 25.13 21.41
N GLY A 132 30.18 23.87 20.93
CA GLY A 132 31.29 22.93 21.03
C GLY A 132 31.34 22.15 22.33
N SER A 133 30.39 22.30 23.26
CA SER A 133 30.30 21.51 24.49
C SER A 133 29.88 20.06 24.17
N GLU A 134 30.47 19.08 24.87
CA GLU A 134 30.15 17.68 24.71
C GLU A 134 28.95 17.29 25.59
N LEU A 135 27.89 16.80 24.93
CA LEU A 135 26.71 16.25 25.60
C LEU A 135 26.99 14.80 26.00
N THR A 136 27.13 14.54 27.29
CA THR A 136 27.31 13.21 27.85
C THR A 136 25.97 12.61 28.33
N GLY A 137 25.89 11.28 28.44
CA GLY A 137 24.68 10.59 28.93
C GLY A 137 23.65 10.28 27.86
N ILE A 138 23.95 10.54 26.58
CA ILE A 138 23.07 10.17 25.46
C ILE A 138 23.41 8.74 25.00
N ILE A 139 22.40 7.88 25.00
CA ILE A 139 22.52 6.49 24.55
C ILE A 139 21.60 6.31 23.35
N ARG A 140 22.20 5.88 22.24
CA ARG A 140 21.42 5.48 21.06
C ARG A 140 21.01 4.02 21.22
N VAL A 141 19.70 3.78 21.22
CA VAL A 141 19.12 2.45 21.27
C VAL A 141 18.57 2.10 19.90
N THR A 142 18.95 0.94 19.37
CA THR A 142 18.41 0.38 18.13
C THR A 142 17.67 -0.90 18.46
N LEU A 143 16.40 -0.96 18.13
CA LEU A 143 15.57 -2.15 18.23
C LEU A 143 15.33 -2.71 16.84
N THR A 144 15.67 -3.98 16.63
CA THR A 144 15.46 -4.69 15.36
C THR A 144 14.56 -5.89 15.61
N ALA A 145 13.44 -5.93 14.91
CA ALA A 145 12.54 -7.09 14.89
C ALA A 145 12.78 -7.89 13.60
N ASN A 146 13.02 -9.19 13.74
CA ASN A 146 13.19 -10.11 12.63
C ASN A 146 12.14 -11.21 12.72
N TRP A 147 11.45 -11.49 11.62
CA TRP A 147 10.46 -12.58 11.54
C TRP A 147 10.47 -13.22 10.17
N THR A 148 9.84 -14.37 10.05
CA THR A 148 9.76 -15.10 8.77
C THR A 148 8.31 -15.25 8.37
N ARG A 149 8.01 -14.96 7.10
CA ARG A 149 6.70 -15.15 6.52
C ARG A 149 6.81 -15.83 5.17
N GLY A 150 6.08 -16.94 5.00
CA GLY A 150 6.10 -17.68 3.72
C GLY A 150 7.49 -18.13 3.29
N GLY A 151 8.41 -18.37 4.24
CA GLY A 151 9.82 -18.69 3.96
C GLY A 151 10.72 -17.48 3.70
N ALA A 152 10.16 -16.27 3.56
CA ALA A 152 10.95 -15.05 3.38
C ALA A 152 11.22 -14.36 4.73
N GLY A 153 12.47 -14.04 5.01
CA GLY A 153 12.87 -13.25 6.17
C GLY A 153 12.47 -11.78 6.00
N GLN A 154 11.83 -11.23 7.04
CA GLN A 154 11.47 -9.83 7.13
C GLN A 154 12.20 -9.19 8.29
N SER A 155 12.54 -7.91 8.18
CA SER A 155 13.23 -7.17 9.22
C SER A 155 12.72 -5.74 9.30
N LYS A 156 12.56 -5.23 10.51
CA LYS A 156 12.22 -3.83 10.77
C LYS A 156 13.02 -3.31 11.95
N ALA A 157 13.57 -2.12 11.83
CA ALA A 157 14.35 -1.49 12.89
C ALA A 157 13.82 -0.10 13.18
N ILE A 158 13.90 0.30 14.45
CA ILE A 158 13.73 1.67 14.93
C ILE A 158 14.96 2.04 15.74
N ALA A 159 15.33 3.32 15.70
CA ALA A 159 16.40 3.87 16.53
C ALA A 159 15.88 5.13 17.24
N PHE A 160 16.21 5.23 18.53
CA PHE A 160 15.84 6.38 19.35
C PHE A 160 16.97 6.69 20.35
N TYR A 161 16.88 7.82 20.99
CA TYR A 161 17.88 8.28 21.93
C TYR A 161 17.26 8.36 23.31
N VAL A 162 18.00 7.84 24.30
CA VAL A 162 17.63 7.90 25.71
C VAL A 162 18.70 8.71 26.42
N TYR A 163 18.25 9.72 27.17
CA TYR A 163 19.15 10.49 28.04
C TYR A 163 19.16 9.89 29.43
N ARG A 164 20.35 9.59 29.95
CA ARG A 164 20.55 9.08 31.31
C ARG A 164 21.77 9.76 31.93
N LEU A 165 21.57 10.32 33.08
CA LEU A 165 22.63 10.87 33.95
C LEU A 165 23.22 9.75 34.81
#